data_900b6f939bd8a317177b225f2de2aba9
#
_entry.id   900b6f939bd8a317177b225f2de2aba9
#
_cell.length_a   1.000
_cell.length_b   1.000
_cell.length_c   1.000
_cell.angle_alpha   90.00
_cell.angle_beta   90.00
_cell.angle_gamma   90.00
#
_symmetry.space_group_name_H-M   'P 1'
#
loop_
_entity.id
_entity.type
_entity.pdbx_description
1 polymer ?
#
loop_
_entity_poly.entity_id
_entity_poly.type
_entity_poly.pdbx_seq_one_letter_code
_entity_poly.pdbx_strand_id
1 'polypeptide(L)'
;NINFLEKIIQEHSLKDTLTNNYILFQDLKNYIEKKNLFYKEDNSNLYLFIKKQGFYRLYYLINNIETQNDFSELKIVLEVIYRGNKNLPVEHINFWKKNGFRSHITRDCYFLRPDSILPFKKNQIKGVTVDFAKNKEDILFAKKLIDENLDFYTGDRLTFEEIKNFSDRGLLFCAFKNDLICGMLQAEFKNNIYWLGHIVVHKDFRGLGLANLLVNHYLLEGLRLKVRQFQLWVINDNSAAINLYKKRGFKYLNKSTYSLLKTN
;
A
#
# COMPACT_ATOMS: atom_id res chain seq x y z
N ASN A 1 2.85 23.25 -13.03
CA ASN A 1 1.77 24.02 -12.44
C ASN A 1 0.55 23.10 -12.26
N ILE A 2 -0.05 23.10 -11.06
CA ILE A 2 -1.15 22.20 -10.70
C ILE A 2 -2.41 22.46 -11.55
N ASN A 3 -2.75 23.73 -11.80
CA ASN A 3 -3.93 24.11 -12.60
C ASN A 3 -3.82 23.62 -14.05
N PHE A 4 -2.62 23.60 -14.62
CA PHE A 4 -2.37 23.04 -15.94
C PHE A 4 -2.62 21.52 -15.94
N LEU A 5 -2.12 20.81 -14.91
CA LEU A 5 -2.31 19.37 -14.80
C LEU A 5 -3.78 18.98 -14.60
N GLU A 6 -4.52 19.73 -13.80
CA GLU A 6 -5.97 19.53 -13.65
C GLU A 6 -6.70 19.69 -14.98
N LYS A 7 -6.37 20.73 -15.73
CA LYS A 7 -6.97 20.98 -17.03
C LYS A 7 -6.76 19.81 -17.99
N ILE A 8 -5.51 19.35 -18.16
CA ILE A 8 -5.23 18.21 -19.07
C ILE A 8 -5.85 16.90 -18.60
N ILE A 9 -5.92 16.65 -17.28
CA ILE A 9 -6.62 15.47 -16.74
C ILE A 9 -8.12 15.55 -17.06
N GLN A 10 -8.76 16.74 -16.93
CA GLN A 10 -10.16 16.94 -17.27
C GLN A 10 -10.41 16.75 -18.77
N GLU A 11 -9.56 17.31 -19.64
CA GLU A 11 -9.64 17.16 -21.09
C GLU A 11 -9.56 15.69 -21.56
N HIS A 12 -8.79 14.86 -20.85
CA HIS A 12 -8.65 13.44 -21.14
C HIS A 12 -9.67 12.55 -20.41
N SER A 13 -10.46 13.07 -19.48
CA SER A 13 -11.45 12.33 -18.70
C SER A 13 -12.80 12.26 -19.44
N LEU A 14 -12.89 11.44 -20.49
CA LEU A 14 -14.11 11.22 -21.24
C LEU A 14 -14.96 10.09 -20.62
N LYS A 15 -16.19 9.91 -21.08
CA LYS A 15 -17.15 8.93 -20.55
C LYS A 15 -16.61 7.48 -20.54
N ASP A 16 -15.90 7.10 -21.60
CA ASP A 16 -15.42 5.71 -21.81
C ASP A 16 -13.89 5.60 -21.64
N THR A 17 -13.27 6.57 -20.96
CA THR A 17 -11.83 6.57 -20.72
C THR A 17 -11.41 5.36 -19.87
N LEU A 18 -10.49 4.56 -20.38
CA LEU A 18 -9.84 3.52 -19.60
C LEU A 18 -8.81 4.16 -18.68
N THR A 19 -9.03 4.12 -17.36
CA THR A 19 -8.17 4.84 -16.41
C THR A 19 -7.95 4.09 -15.11
N ASN A 20 -6.75 4.24 -14.53
CA ASN A 20 -6.45 3.89 -13.16
C ASN A 20 -6.15 5.15 -12.31
N ASN A 21 -6.53 6.33 -12.78
CA ASN A 21 -6.26 7.57 -12.06
C ASN A 21 -7.19 7.71 -10.85
N TYR A 22 -6.66 7.37 -9.68
CA TYR A 22 -7.30 7.56 -8.37
C TYR A 22 -6.48 8.48 -7.44
N ILE A 23 -5.52 9.23 -8.02
CA ILE A 23 -4.68 10.15 -7.24
C ILE A 23 -5.53 11.30 -6.76
N LEU A 24 -5.46 11.58 -5.47
CA LEU A 24 -6.10 12.76 -4.90
C LEU A 24 -5.34 14.02 -5.32
N PHE A 25 -6.07 15.11 -5.53
CA PHE A 25 -5.50 16.40 -5.89
C PHE A 25 -4.35 16.85 -4.96
N GLN A 26 -4.53 16.67 -3.67
CA GLN A 26 -3.51 17.01 -2.68
C GLN A 26 -2.22 16.19 -2.86
N ASP A 27 -2.35 14.92 -3.26
CA ASP A 27 -1.20 14.06 -3.51
C ASP A 27 -0.46 14.50 -4.79
N LEU A 28 -1.19 14.90 -5.86
CA LEU A 28 -0.60 15.47 -7.07
C LEU A 28 0.22 16.73 -6.76
N LYS A 29 -0.32 17.63 -5.94
CA LYS A 29 0.39 18.82 -5.49
C LYS A 29 1.72 18.49 -4.82
N ASN A 30 1.72 17.54 -3.89
CA ASN A 30 2.93 17.08 -3.20
C ASN A 30 3.96 16.49 -4.17
N TYR A 31 3.53 15.74 -5.19
CA TYR A 31 4.45 15.18 -6.20
C TYR A 31 5.05 16.26 -7.10
N ILE A 32 4.29 17.30 -7.44
CA ILE A 32 4.79 18.46 -8.19
C ILE A 32 5.85 19.22 -7.37
N GLU A 33 5.56 19.52 -6.12
CA GLU A 33 6.47 20.23 -5.21
C GLU A 33 7.79 19.46 -5.03
N LYS A 34 7.72 18.14 -4.94
CA LYS A 34 8.90 17.24 -4.85
C LYS A 34 9.59 17.00 -6.21
N LYS A 35 9.10 17.57 -7.31
CA LYS A 35 9.60 17.35 -8.68
C LYS A 35 9.65 15.86 -9.08
N ASN A 36 8.71 15.07 -8.59
CA ASN A 36 8.62 13.62 -8.83
C ASN A 36 7.51 13.23 -9.80
N LEU A 37 6.74 14.19 -10.32
CA LEU A 37 5.68 13.98 -11.29
C LEU A 37 6.17 14.36 -12.70
N PHE A 38 5.99 13.43 -13.64
CA PHE A 38 6.21 13.63 -15.07
C PHE A 38 4.94 13.24 -15.81
N TYR A 39 4.74 13.77 -17.01
CA TYR A 39 3.63 13.37 -17.86
C TYR A 39 4.07 13.20 -19.30
N LYS A 40 3.33 12.37 -20.03
CA LYS A 40 3.41 12.24 -21.49
C LYS A 40 2.00 12.29 -22.02
N GLU A 41 1.80 13.06 -23.06
CA GLU A 41 0.58 13.15 -23.82
C GLU A 41 0.80 12.57 -25.21
N ASP A 42 -0.13 11.78 -25.70
CA ASP A 42 -0.05 11.12 -26.99
C ASP A 42 -1.45 11.10 -27.62
N ASN A 43 -1.66 11.98 -28.61
CA ASN A 43 -2.92 12.17 -29.33
C ASN A 43 -4.15 12.37 -28.41
N SER A 44 -4.68 11.28 -27.88
CA SER A 44 -5.86 11.28 -27.00
C SER A 44 -5.59 10.66 -25.63
N ASN A 45 -4.37 10.21 -25.37
CA ASN A 45 -4.00 9.51 -24.14
C ASN A 45 -3.10 10.37 -23.24
N LEU A 46 -3.28 10.25 -21.92
CA LEU A 46 -2.46 10.93 -20.93
C LEU A 46 -1.83 9.90 -19.99
N TYR A 47 -0.54 10.02 -19.77
CA TYR A 47 0.27 9.18 -18.89
C TYR A 47 0.92 10.04 -17.82
N LEU A 48 0.69 9.72 -16.54
CA LEU A 48 1.28 10.40 -15.39
C LEU A 48 2.25 9.45 -14.69
N PHE A 49 3.50 9.84 -14.60
CA PHE A 49 4.57 9.02 -14.01
C PHE A 49 5.02 9.63 -12.69
N ILE A 50 4.83 8.90 -11.61
CA ILE A 50 5.38 9.27 -10.30
C ILE A 50 6.72 8.56 -10.09
N LYS A 51 7.80 9.34 -10.06
CA LYS A 51 9.15 8.80 -9.82
C LYS A 51 9.26 8.24 -8.40
N LYS A 52 9.70 7.01 -8.31
CA LYS A 52 10.03 6.29 -7.08
C LYS A 52 11.52 5.93 -7.08
N GLN A 53 11.99 5.23 -6.06
CA GLN A 53 13.37 4.75 -6.00
C GLN A 53 13.62 3.64 -7.04
N GLY A 54 14.16 4.01 -8.20
CA GLY A 54 14.56 3.07 -9.26
C GLY A 54 13.44 2.59 -10.20
N PHE A 55 12.23 3.15 -10.12
CA PHE A 55 11.12 2.87 -11.03
C PHE A 55 10.11 4.02 -11.08
N TYR A 56 9.09 3.91 -11.92
CA TYR A 56 7.96 4.84 -11.99
C TYR A 56 6.65 4.12 -11.66
N ARG A 57 5.76 4.78 -10.88
CA ARG A 57 4.36 4.39 -10.77
C ARG A 57 3.57 5.14 -11.83
N LEU A 58 2.82 4.41 -12.66
CA LEU A 58 2.07 4.94 -13.78
C LEU A 58 0.59 5.05 -13.46
N TYR A 59 0.04 6.23 -13.72
CA TYR A 59 -1.39 6.50 -13.83
C TYR A 59 -1.69 6.95 -15.26
N TYR A 60 -2.87 6.63 -15.76
CA TYR A 60 -3.19 6.86 -17.15
C TYR A 60 -4.66 7.17 -17.38
N LEU A 61 -4.93 7.88 -18.48
CA LEU A 61 -6.23 8.09 -19.09
C LEU A 61 -6.08 7.72 -20.56
N ILE A 62 -6.70 6.60 -20.99
CA ILE A 62 -6.58 6.05 -22.34
C ILE A 62 -7.92 6.17 -23.03
N ASN A 63 -7.96 6.97 -24.10
CA ASN A 63 -9.11 7.14 -24.97
C ASN A 63 -8.93 6.45 -26.33
N ASN A 64 -7.68 6.14 -26.70
CA ASN A 64 -7.36 5.35 -27.89
C ASN A 64 -6.56 4.11 -27.48
N ILE A 65 -7.21 2.93 -27.51
CA ILE A 65 -6.64 1.63 -27.13
C ILE A 65 -5.74 1.01 -28.22
N GLU A 66 -5.74 1.54 -29.42
CA GLU A 66 -4.89 1.05 -30.51
C GLU A 66 -3.46 1.63 -30.43
N THR A 67 -3.25 2.65 -29.60
CA THR A 67 -1.93 3.27 -29.42
C THR A 67 -0.96 2.28 -28.77
N GLN A 68 0.14 2.02 -29.45
CA GLN A 68 1.28 1.31 -28.86
C GLN A 68 2.27 2.32 -28.29
N ASN A 69 2.65 2.11 -27.04
CA ASN A 69 3.58 2.98 -26.35
C ASN A 69 4.91 2.25 -26.14
N ASP A 70 5.98 2.90 -26.54
CA ASP A 70 7.31 2.43 -26.18
C ASP A 70 7.70 3.01 -24.80
N PHE A 71 7.78 2.13 -23.83
CA PHE A 71 8.30 2.37 -22.49
C PHE A 71 9.47 1.43 -22.20
N SER A 72 10.21 1.01 -23.22
CA SER A 72 11.24 -0.04 -23.14
C SER A 72 12.39 0.31 -22.18
N GLU A 73 12.70 1.59 -22.02
CA GLU A 73 13.79 2.05 -21.16
C GLU A 73 13.37 2.26 -19.70
N LEU A 74 12.08 2.13 -19.39
CA LEU A 74 11.55 2.47 -18.08
C LEU A 74 11.12 1.22 -17.30
N LYS A 75 11.49 1.19 -16.01
CA LYS A 75 10.87 0.28 -15.04
C LYS A 75 9.59 0.91 -14.55
N ILE A 76 8.46 0.31 -14.85
CA ILE A 76 7.14 0.89 -14.57
C ILE A 76 6.26 -0.14 -13.86
N VAL A 77 5.59 0.30 -12.78
CA VAL A 77 4.47 -0.41 -12.17
C VAL A 77 3.21 0.42 -12.27
N LEU A 78 2.10 -0.24 -12.53
CA LEU A 78 0.77 0.36 -12.41
C LEU A 78 -0.15 -0.56 -11.61
N GLU A 79 -1.16 0.03 -10.98
CA GLU A 79 -2.17 -0.70 -10.23
C GLU A 79 -3.55 -0.24 -10.68
N VAL A 80 -4.44 -1.21 -10.93
CA VAL A 80 -5.85 -0.97 -11.25
C VAL A 80 -6.68 -1.37 -10.04
N ILE A 81 -7.50 -0.44 -9.53
CA ILE A 81 -8.47 -0.73 -8.48
C ILE A 81 -9.75 -1.21 -9.13
N TYR A 82 -10.30 -2.33 -8.65
CA TYR A 82 -11.55 -2.88 -9.15
C TYR A 82 -12.42 -3.44 -8.02
N ARG A 83 -13.69 -3.70 -8.33
CA ARG A 83 -14.66 -4.28 -7.38
C ARG A 83 -14.94 -5.73 -7.70
N GLY A 84 -14.95 -6.56 -6.64
CA GLY A 84 -15.19 -8.00 -6.75
C GLY A 84 -13.95 -8.77 -7.19
N ASN A 85 -13.46 -9.67 -6.33
CA ASN A 85 -12.25 -10.45 -6.60
C ASN A 85 -12.35 -11.41 -7.79
N LYS A 86 -13.57 -11.66 -8.30
CA LYS A 86 -13.81 -12.48 -9.50
C LYS A 86 -13.92 -11.66 -10.78
N ASN A 87 -14.09 -10.34 -10.68
CA ASN A 87 -14.31 -9.44 -11.80
C ASN A 87 -13.00 -8.72 -12.15
N LEU A 88 -12.04 -9.45 -12.68
CA LEU A 88 -10.77 -8.87 -13.08
C LEU A 88 -10.97 -7.72 -14.10
N PRO A 89 -10.17 -6.66 -14.02
CA PRO A 89 -10.22 -5.53 -14.95
C PRO A 89 -9.58 -5.93 -16.31
N VAL A 90 -10.27 -6.79 -17.07
CA VAL A 90 -9.74 -7.50 -18.24
C VAL A 90 -9.28 -6.53 -19.33
N GLU A 91 -10.01 -5.45 -19.56
CA GLU A 91 -9.66 -4.44 -20.57
C GLU A 91 -8.32 -3.78 -20.25
N HIS A 92 -8.13 -3.33 -18.99
CA HIS A 92 -6.86 -2.79 -18.52
C HIS A 92 -5.72 -3.81 -18.65
N ILE A 93 -5.97 -5.05 -18.22
CA ILE A 93 -4.96 -6.12 -18.25
C ILE A 93 -4.53 -6.39 -19.70
N ASN A 94 -5.48 -6.52 -20.62
CA ASN A 94 -5.20 -6.81 -22.02
C ASN A 94 -4.47 -5.67 -22.71
N PHE A 95 -4.91 -4.42 -22.49
CA PHE A 95 -4.24 -3.23 -23.02
C PHE A 95 -2.76 -3.19 -22.59
N TRP A 96 -2.51 -3.31 -21.30
CA TRP A 96 -1.13 -3.19 -20.78
C TRP A 96 -0.27 -4.40 -21.11
N LYS A 97 -0.84 -5.62 -21.23
CA LYS A 97 -0.10 -6.77 -21.71
C LYS A 97 0.34 -6.62 -23.18
N LYS A 98 -0.50 -6.07 -24.06
CA LYS A 98 -0.12 -5.71 -25.43
C LYS A 98 1.03 -4.67 -25.46
N ASN A 99 1.13 -3.82 -24.47
CA ASN A 99 2.20 -2.84 -24.30
C ASN A 99 3.43 -3.37 -23.51
N GLY A 100 3.57 -4.70 -23.37
CA GLY A 100 4.73 -5.36 -22.80
C GLY A 100 4.77 -5.43 -21.25
N PHE A 101 3.64 -5.17 -20.59
CA PHE A 101 3.53 -5.36 -19.15
C PHE A 101 3.16 -6.81 -18.80
N ARG A 102 3.62 -7.28 -17.65
CA ARG A 102 3.26 -8.59 -17.10
C ARG A 102 2.47 -8.43 -15.80
N SER A 103 1.62 -9.40 -15.51
CA SER A 103 0.94 -9.51 -14.22
C SER A 103 1.95 -9.59 -13.08
N HIS A 104 1.68 -8.90 -11.98
CA HIS A 104 2.59 -8.89 -10.84
C HIS A 104 1.89 -9.35 -9.56
N ILE A 105 1.27 -8.46 -8.81
CA ILE A 105 0.63 -8.77 -7.52
C ILE A 105 -0.83 -8.32 -7.53
N THR A 106 -1.70 -9.14 -6.93
CA THR A 106 -3.08 -8.78 -6.64
C THR A 106 -3.25 -8.66 -5.13
N ARG A 107 -3.97 -7.62 -4.68
CA ARG A 107 -4.31 -7.41 -3.27
C ARG A 107 -5.79 -7.24 -3.09
N ASP A 108 -6.28 -7.71 -1.95
CA ASP A 108 -7.64 -7.49 -1.46
C ASP A 108 -7.64 -6.50 -0.30
N CYS A 109 -8.61 -5.60 -0.32
CA CYS A 109 -8.84 -4.68 0.79
C CYS A 109 -9.73 -5.33 1.84
N TYR A 110 -9.31 -5.31 3.08
CA TYR A 110 -10.09 -5.77 4.22
C TYR A 110 -10.41 -4.60 5.14
N PHE A 111 -11.56 -4.69 5.78
CA PHE A 111 -12.01 -3.70 6.75
C PHE A 111 -12.55 -4.35 8.02
N LEU A 112 -12.57 -3.60 9.11
CA LEU A 112 -13.16 -4.00 10.39
C LEU A 112 -13.76 -2.77 11.06
N ARG A 113 -14.99 -2.90 11.57
CA ARG A 113 -15.60 -1.89 12.43
C ARG A 113 -15.24 -2.17 13.89
N PRO A 114 -15.07 -1.13 14.72
CA PRO A 114 -14.74 -1.31 16.15
C PRO A 114 -15.70 -2.23 16.92
N ASP A 115 -16.99 -2.15 16.64
CA ASP A 115 -18.05 -2.98 17.24
C ASP A 115 -18.04 -4.45 16.78
N SER A 116 -17.35 -4.73 15.70
CA SER A 116 -17.25 -6.06 15.08
C SER A 116 -15.92 -6.77 15.38
N ILE A 117 -15.11 -6.22 16.27
CA ILE A 117 -13.84 -6.85 16.69
C ILE A 117 -14.16 -8.14 17.43
N LEU A 118 -13.68 -9.27 16.91
CA LEU A 118 -13.83 -10.56 17.61
C LEU A 118 -12.96 -10.61 18.86
N PRO A 119 -13.47 -11.17 19.96
CA PRO A 119 -12.71 -11.29 21.21
C PRO A 119 -11.36 -11.97 20.98
N PHE A 120 -10.32 -11.41 21.56
CA PHE A 120 -8.99 -12.02 21.56
C PHE A 120 -8.38 -11.98 22.95
N LYS A 121 -7.71 -13.07 23.31
CA LYS A 121 -6.95 -13.11 24.56
C LYS A 121 -5.74 -12.20 24.44
N LYS A 122 -5.39 -11.45 25.49
CA LYS A 122 -4.08 -10.81 25.60
C LYS A 122 -3.02 -11.91 25.62
N ASN A 123 -2.59 -12.35 24.43
CA ASN A 123 -1.51 -13.33 24.35
C ASN A 123 -0.23 -12.65 24.85
N GLN A 124 0.27 -13.13 25.96
CA GLN A 124 1.60 -12.77 26.42
C GLN A 124 2.58 -13.80 25.86
N ILE A 125 3.56 -13.34 25.12
CA ILE A 125 4.71 -14.16 24.71
C ILE A 125 5.82 -13.87 25.71
N LYS A 126 6.31 -14.91 26.38
CA LYS A 126 7.33 -14.76 27.43
C LYS A 126 8.54 -13.95 26.89
N GLY A 127 8.87 -12.89 27.59
CA GLY A 127 9.99 -12.00 27.25
C GLY A 127 9.76 -11.13 26.02
N VAL A 128 8.51 -10.98 25.55
CA VAL A 128 8.16 -10.08 24.44
C VAL A 128 7.26 -8.95 24.94
N THR A 129 7.60 -7.72 24.57
CA THR A 129 6.78 -6.53 24.76
C THR A 129 6.46 -5.89 23.40
N VAL A 130 5.34 -5.17 23.33
CA VAL A 130 5.04 -4.28 22.18
C VAL A 130 4.99 -2.87 22.69
N ASP A 131 5.74 -2.00 22.02
CA ASP A 131 5.83 -0.58 22.36
C ASP A 131 6.07 0.22 21.05
N PHE A 132 6.03 1.55 21.12
CA PHE A 132 6.45 2.39 20.01
C PHE A 132 7.96 2.29 19.78
N ALA A 133 8.40 2.55 18.54
CA ALA A 133 9.81 2.74 18.26
C ALA A 133 10.35 3.94 19.07
N LYS A 134 11.50 3.77 19.73
CA LYS A 134 12.00 4.72 20.74
C LYS A 134 13.16 5.57 20.26
N ASN A 135 13.96 5.06 19.36
CA ASN A 135 15.23 5.64 18.97
C ASN A 135 15.54 5.42 17.48
N LYS A 136 16.66 5.95 17.03
CA LYS A 136 17.11 5.86 15.64
C LYS A 136 17.40 4.41 15.22
N GLU A 137 17.92 3.62 16.12
CA GLU A 137 18.25 2.21 15.88
C GLU A 137 16.97 1.39 15.59
N ASP A 138 15.90 1.64 16.33
CA ASP A 138 14.59 1.03 16.12
C ASP A 138 14.05 1.37 14.73
N ILE A 139 14.16 2.63 14.32
CA ILE A 139 13.71 3.12 13.00
C ILE A 139 14.53 2.47 11.88
N LEU A 140 15.85 2.40 12.04
CA LEU A 140 16.74 1.75 11.07
C LEU A 140 16.43 0.26 10.93
N PHE A 141 16.16 -0.42 12.04
CA PHE A 141 15.81 -1.84 12.01
C PHE A 141 14.43 -2.07 11.36
N ALA A 142 13.43 -1.24 11.68
CA ALA A 142 12.13 -1.28 11.02
C ALA A 142 12.25 -1.06 9.50
N LYS A 143 13.09 -0.10 9.07
CA LYS A 143 13.42 0.13 7.66
C LYS A 143 14.02 -1.10 7.01
N LYS A 144 14.99 -1.73 7.65
CA LYS A 144 15.60 -2.98 7.17
C LYS A 144 14.58 -4.09 7.01
N LEU A 145 13.69 -4.28 7.99
CA LEU A 145 12.62 -5.28 7.90
C LEU A 145 11.69 -5.02 6.70
N ILE A 146 11.33 -3.76 6.44
CA ILE A 146 10.51 -3.36 5.28
C ILE A 146 11.26 -3.71 3.98
N ASP A 147 12.50 -3.29 3.84
CA ASP A 147 13.29 -3.45 2.62
C ASP A 147 13.55 -4.93 2.26
N GLU A 148 13.74 -5.77 3.27
CA GLU A 148 14.03 -7.20 3.08
C GLU A 148 12.79 -8.05 2.81
N ASN A 149 11.60 -7.60 3.22
CA ASN A 149 10.41 -8.45 3.22
C ASN A 149 9.28 -7.95 2.31
N LEU A 150 9.26 -6.67 1.91
CA LEU A 150 8.20 -6.14 1.07
C LEU A 150 8.62 -6.11 -0.40
N ASP A 151 7.63 -6.29 -1.27
CA ASP A 151 7.83 -6.18 -2.72
C ASP A 151 8.40 -4.80 -3.10
N PHE A 152 9.37 -4.81 -3.98
CA PHE A 152 10.09 -3.58 -4.35
C PHE A 152 9.18 -2.56 -5.06
N TYR A 153 8.30 -3.02 -5.94
CA TYR A 153 7.51 -2.14 -6.82
C TYR A 153 6.19 -1.71 -6.19
N THR A 154 5.55 -2.60 -5.44
CA THR A 154 4.19 -2.37 -4.91
C THR A 154 4.13 -2.35 -3.39
N GLY A 155 5.22 -2.67 -2.70
CA GLY A 155 5.28 -2.72 -1.24
C GLY A 155 5.33 -1.36 -0.55
N ASP A 156 5.32 -0.27 -1.31
CA ASP A 156 5.41 1.12 -0.79
C ASP A 156 6.52 1.25 0.27
N ARG A 157 7.75 0.81 -0.11
CA ARG A 157 8.91 0.84 0.78
C ARG A 157 9.18 2.28 1.25
N LEU A 158 9.05 2.48 2.54
CA LEU A 158 9.19 3.77 3.17
C LEU A 158 10.68 4.19 3.25
N THR A 159 10.94 5.47 3.05
CA THR A 159 12.24 6.07 3.33
C THR A 159 12.47 6.16 4.86
N PHE A 160 13.71 6.40 5.28
CA PHE A 160 14.01 6.61 6.69
C PHE A 160 13.20 7.76 7.29
N GLU A 161 13.08 8.89 6.58
CA GLU A 161 12.34 10.06 7.03
C GLU A 161 10.83 9.78 7.15
N GLU A 162 10.26 8.99 6.24
CA GLU A 162 8.86 8.59 6.34
C GLU A 162 8.62 7.69 7.55
N ILE A 163 9.49 6.71 7.82
CA ILE A 163 9.40 5.84 8.99
C ILE A 163 9.58 6.65 10.28
N LYS A 164 10.55 7.59 10.28
CA LYS A 164 10.75 8.50 11.39
C LYS A 164 9.49 9.32 11.68
N ASN A 165 8.86 9.88 10.66
CA ASN A 165 7.61 10.63 10.81
C ASN A 165 6.48 9.76 11.42
N PHE A 166 6.35 8.48 11.01
CA PHE A 166 5.40 7.56 11.63
C PHE A 166 5.75 7.29 13.10
N SER A 167 7.03 7.12 13.42
CA SER A 167 7.50 6.95 14.80
C SER A 167 7.19 8.15 15.66
N ASP A 168 7.54 9.36 15.21
CA ASP A 168 7.31 10.63 15.94
C ASP A 168 5.81 10.87 16.22
N ARG A 169 4.92 10.30 15.40
CA ARG A 169 3.46 10.37 15.55
C ARG A 169 2.86 9.22 16.34
N GLY A 170 3.65 8.31 16.90
CA GLY A 170 3.16 7.12 17.59
C GLY A 170 2.40 6.14 16.69
N LEU A 171 2.84 6.00 15.43
CA LEU A 171 2.22 5.14 14.43
C LEU A 171 3.13 3.98 13.98
N LEU A 172 4.28 3.82 14.63
CA LEU A 172 5.21 2.70 14.43
C LEU A 172 5.31 1.88 15.71
N PHE A 173 4.71 0.69 15.71
CA PHE A 173 4.77 -0.28 16.80
C PHE A 173 5.87 -1.30 16.54
N CYS A 174 6.65 -1.62 17.57
CA CYS A 174 7.69 -2.63 17.51
C CYS A 174 7.44 -3.71 18.58
N ALA A 175 7.65 -4.97 18.21
CA ALA A 175 7.73 -6.07 19.15
C ALA A 175 9.19 -6.26 19.56
N PHE A 176 9.47 -6.22 20.85
CA PHE A 176 10.80 -6.34 21.41
C PHE A 176 10.94 -7.67 22.17
N LYS A 177 12.05 -8.36 21.98
CA LYS A 177 12.47 -9.51 22.79
C LYS A 177 13.89 -9.28 23.27
N ASN A 178 14.09 -9.20 24.58
CA ASN A 178 15.38 -8.84 25.18
C ASN A 178 15.96 -7.55 24.53
N ASP A 179 15.16 -6.52 24.45
CA ASP A 179 15.46 -5.21 23.84
C ASP A 179 15.79 -5.22 22.33
N LEU A 180 15.70 -6.38 21.67
CA LEU A 180 15.87 -6.49 20.23
C LEU A 180 14.52 -6.49 19.52
N ILE A 181 14.40 -5.70 18.47
CA ILE A 181 13.17 -5.71 17.63
C ILE A 181 13.07 -7.04 16.89
N CYS A 182 11.96 -7.73 17.08
CA CYS A 182 11.63 -8.99 16.39
C CYS A 182 10.45 -8.88 15.42
N GLY A 183 9.82 -7.72 15.35
CA GLY A 183 8.75 -7.40 14.39
C GLY A 183 8.29 -5.97 14.52
N MET A 184 7.62 -5.49 13.50
CA MET A 184 7.08 -4.13 13.46
C MET A 184 5.71 -4.09 12.80
N LEU A 185 4.92 -3.07 13.13
CA LEU A 185 3.68 -2.69 12.46
C LEU A 185 3.66 -1.17 12.32
N GLN A 186 3.50 -0.70 11.08
CA GLN A 186 3.28 0.71 10.79
C GLN A 186 1.79 0.93 10.51
N ALA A 187 1.21 1.91 11.18
CA ALA A 187 -0.16 2.34 10.99
C ALA A 187 -0.22 3.74 10.36
N GLU A 188 -1.36 4.06 9.75
CA GLU A 188 -1.64 5.39 9.23
C GLU A 188 -3.07 5.80 9.61
N PHE A 189 -3.25 7.06 10.02
CA PHE A 189 -4.55 7.62 10.31
C PHE A 189 -4.94 8.63 9.23
N LYS A 190 -5.94 8.28 8.41
CA LYS A 190 -6.42 9.12 7.31
C LYS A 190 -7.95 9.07 7.22
N ASN A 191 -8.61 10.22 7.21
CA ASN A 191 -10.08 10.34 7.08
C ASN A 191 -10.86 9.51 8.11
N ASN A 192 -10.41 9.51 9.36
CA ASN A 192 -10.99 8.74 10.46
C ASN A 192 -10.96 7.21 10.26
N ILE A 193 -10.14 6.75 9.33
CA ILE A 193 -9.82 5.34 9.08
C ILE A 193 -8.42 5.08 9.59
N TYR A 194 -8.26 4.00 10.34
CA TYR A 194 -6.97 3.55 10.82
C TYR A 194 -6.46 2.43 9.92
N TRP A 195 -5.46 2.75 9.12
CA TRP A 195 -4.86 1.83 8.16
C TRP A 195 -3.71 1.05 8.79
N LEU A 196 -3.69 -0.25 8.57
CA LEU A 196 -2.48 -1.05 8.74
C LEU A 196 -1.71 -1.00 7.43
N GLY A 197 -0.64 -0.20 7.41
CA GLY A 197 0.20 -0.04 6.23
C GLY A 197 1.13 -1.23 6.04
N HIS A 198 1.96 -1.50 7.04
CA HIS A 198 2.96 -2.56 6.98
C HIS A 198 2.97 -3.37 8.28
N ILE A 199 3.15 -4.67 8.16
CA ILE A 199 3.45 -5.57 9.28
C ILE A 199 4.51 -6.57 8.83
N VAL A 200 5.60 -6.64 9.57
CA VAL A 200 6.71 -7.56 9.29
C VAL A 200 7.18 -8.19 10.58
N VAL A 201 7.34 -9.50 10.57
CA VAL A 201 8.01 -10.27 11.64
C VAL A 201 9.33 -10.80 11.11
N HIS A 202 10.41 -10.54 11.84
CA HIS A 202 11.74 -11.03 11.50
C HIS A 202 11.72 -12.57 11.37
N LYS A 203 12.40 -13.11 10.38
CA LYS A 203 12.33 -14.54 9.99
C LYS A 203 12.53 -15.49 11.15
N ASP A 204 13.50 -15.20 12.04
CA ASP A 204 13.88 -16.05 13.17
C ASP A 204 12.83 -16.06 14.30
N PHE A 205 11.85 -15.18 14.25
CA PHE A 205 10.78 -15.04 15.24
C PHE A 205 9.38 -15.37 14.67
N ARG A 206 9.31 -15.88 13.43
CA ARG A 206 8.05 -16.33 12.83
C ARG A 206 7.51 -17.58 13.55
N GLY A 207 6.21 -17.78 13.48
CA GLY A 207 5.55 -18.92 14.14
C GLY A 207 5.28 -18.71 15.65
N LEU A 208 5.90 -17.71 16.29
CA LEU A 208 5.74 -17.44 17.72
C LEU A 208 4.50 -16.61 18.09
N GLY A 209 3.69 -16.22 17.11
CA GLY A 209 2.47 -15.42 17.36
C GLY A 209 2.70 -13.91 17.43
N LEU A 210 3.88 -13.39 17.08
CA LEU A 210 4.21 -11.95 17.14
C LEU A 210 3.30 -11.10 16.26
N ALA A 211 2.92 -11.56 15.07
CA ALA A 211 1.98 -10.83 14.20
C ALA A 211 0.62 -10.67 14.88
N ASN A 212 0.13 -11.69 15.61
CA ASN A 212 -1.09 -11.57 16.42
C ASN A 212 -0.95 -10.52 17.53
N LEU A 213 0.20 -10.47 18.19
CA LEU A 213 0.47 -9.50 19.26
C LEU A 213 0.47 -8.08 18.71
N LEU A 214 1.16 -7.82 17.61
CA LEU A 214 1.20 -6.54 16.93
C LEU A 214 -0.20 -6.08 16.44
N VAL A 215 -0.97 -6.97 15.80
CA VAL A 215 -2.34 -6.65 15.36
C VAL A 215 -3.26 -6.37 16.54
N ASN A 216 -3.15 -7.12 17.63
CA ASN A 216 -3.94 -6.84 18.84
C ASN A 216 -3.61 -5.44 19.40
N HIS A 217 -2.33 -5.08 19.46
CA HIS A 217 -1.91 -3.75 19.93
C HIS A 217 -2.45 -2.64 19.02
N TYR A 218 -2.34 -2.81 17.71
CA TYR A 218 -2.91 -1.91 16.71
C TYR A 218 -4.43 -1.72 16.88
N LEU A 219 -5.18 -2.80 17.14
CA LEU A 219 -6.63 -2.72 17.36
C LEU A 219 -6.95 -1.98 18.66
N LEU A 220 -6.24 -2.26 19.75
CA LEU A 220 -6.43 -1.58 21.04
C LEU A 220 -6.14 -0.08 20.92
N GLU A 221 -5.09 0.29 20.23
CA GLU A 221 -4.76 1.70 19.97
C GLU A 221 -5.82 2.40 19.13
N GLY A 222 -6.32 1.76 18.07
CA GLY A 222 -7.41 2.30 17.27
C GLY A 222 -8.71 2.49 18.08
N LEU A 223 -9.03 1.56 19.00
CA LEU A 223 -10.16 1.73 19.93
C LEU A 223 -9.95 2.93 20.87
N ARG A 224 -8.73 3.10 21.40
CA ARG A 224 -8.36 4.26 22.24
C ARG A 224 -8.53 5.57 21.47
N LEU A 225 -8.16 5.60 20.20
CA LEU A 225 -8.30 6.74 19.30
C LEU A 225 -9.72 6.94 18.76
N LYS A 226 -10.66 6.06 19.11
CA LYS A 226 -12.08 6.09 18.66
C LYS A 226 -12.20 6.16 17.14
N VAL A 227 -11.39 5.34 16.43
CA VAL A 227 -11.41 5.29 14.96
C VAL A 227 -12.76 4.78 14.46
N ARG A 228 -13.21 5.29 13.32
CA ARG A 228 -14.46 4.85 12.68
C ARG A 228 -14.33 3.44 12.10
N GLN A 229 -13.14 3.10 11.59
CA GLN A 229 -12.90 1.87 10.84
C GLN A 229 -11.41 1.55 10.79
N PHE A 230 -11.09 0.26 10.78
CA PHE A 230 -9.77 -0.27 10.45
C PHE A 230 -9.77 -0.76 9.01
N GLN A 231 -8.68 -0.53 8.27
CA GLN A 231 -8.51 -1.04 6.92
C GLN A 231 -7.08 -1.53 6.68
N LEU A 232 -6.94 -2.45 5.74
CA LEU A 232 -5.65 -2.94 5.27
C LEU A 232 -5.75 -3.47 3.84
N TRP A 233 -4.61 -3.51 3.17
CA TRP A 233 -4.41 -4.26 1.93
C TRP A 233 -3.59 -5.51 2.23
N VAL A 234 -3.99 -6.64 1.65
CA VAL A 234 -3.25 -7.91 1.78
C VAL A 234 -3.14 -8.58 0.42
N ILE A 235 -1.97 -9.16 0.13
CA ILE A 235 -1.76 -9.98 -1.07
C ILE A 235 -2.71 -11.16 -1.01
N ASN A 236 -3.46 -11.42 -2.09
CA ASN A 236 -4.58 -12.35 -2.09
C ASN A 236 -4.19 -13.84 -1.93
N ASP A 237 -2.92 -14.19 -2.15
CA ASP A 237 -2.37 -15.53 -1.90
C ASP A 237 -1.68 -15.64 -0.51
N ASN A 238 -1.56 -14.56 0.25
CA ASN A 238 -1.02 -14.59 1.61
C ASN A 238 -2.06 -15.12 2.62
N SER A 239 -2.32 -16.43 2.53
CA SER A 239 -3.32 -17.12 3.37
C SER A 239 -3.05 -16.97 4.87
N ALA A 240 -1.78 -16.89 5.28
CA ALA A 240 -1.40 -16.72 6.69
C ALA A 240 -1.85 -15.36 7.23
N ALA A 241 -1.59 -14.28 6.49
CA ALA A 241 -2.03 -12.94 6.87
C ALA A 241 -3.55 -12.80 6.79
N ILE A 242 -4.19 -13.32 5.74
CA ILE A 242 -5.65 -13.30 5.59
C ILE A 242 -6.32 -14.01 6.77
N ASN A 243 -5.84 -15.19 7.18
CA ASN A 243 -6.36 -15.91 8.32
C ASN A 243 -6.16 -15.15 9.63
N LEU A 244 -5.00 -14.49 9.82
CA LEU A 244 -4.74 -13.62 10.96
C LEU A 244 -5.80 -12.51 11.08
N TYR A 245 -6.10 -11.81 9.98
CA TYR A 245 -7.07 -10.72 9.96
C TYR A 245 -8.51 -11.22 10.14
N LYS A 246 -8.90 -12.29 9.45
CA LYS A 246 -10.23 -12.91 9.60
C LYS A 246 -10.52 -13.35 11.04
N LYS A 247 -9.51 -13.87 11.76
CA LYS A 247 -9.63 -14.22 13.19
C LYS A 247 -9.88 -13.02 14.11
N ARG A 248 -9.70 -11.79 13.64
CA ARG A 248 -10.00 -10.54 14.34
C ARG A 248 -11.31 -9.91 13.92
N GLY A 249 -12.01 -10.49 12.94
CA GLY A 249 -13.29 -10.00 12.41
C GLY A 249 -13.15 -9.15 11.14
N PHE A 250 -11.95 -9.00 10.57
CA PHE A 250 -11.81 -8.32 9.29
C PHE A 250 -12.58 -9.04 8.18
N LYS A 251 -13.26 -8.27 7.35
CA LYS A 251 -14.03 -8.74 6.20
C LYS A 251 -13.53 -8.10 4.92
N TYR A 252 -13.63 -8.81 3.82
CA TYR A 252 -13.31 -8.29 2.50
C TYR A 252 -14.22 -7.11 2.14
N LEU A 253 -13.64 -5.99 1.70
CA LEU A 253 -14.35 -4.74 1.40
C LEU A 253 -14.95 -4.70 -0.01
N ASN A 254 -14.95 -5.82 -0.74
CA ASN A 254 -15.32 -5.88 -2.16
C ASN A 254 -14.48 -4.92 -3.04
N LYS A 255 -13.23 -4.75 -2.70
CA LYS A 255 -12.28 -3.86 -3.37
C LYS A 255 -10.92 -4.55 -3.48
N SER A 256 -10.37 -4.62 -4.68
CA SER A 256 -9.10 -5.27 -4.97
C SER A 256 -8.23 -4.38 -5.86
N THR A 257 -6.92 -4.67 -5.89
CA THR A 257 -5.98 -4.11 -6.88
C THR A 257 -5.35 -5.20 -7.70
N TYR A 258 -5.11 -4.90 -8.96
CA TYR A 258 -4.32 -5.73 -9.87
C TYR A 258 -3.15 -4.91 -10.37
N SER A 259 -1.93 -5.33 -10.08
CA SER A 259 -0.74 -4.64 -10.54
C SER A 259 -0.13 -5.29 -11.77
N LEU A 260 0.37 -4.46 -12.65
CA LEU A 260 1.14 -4.84 -13.82
C LEU A 260 2.50 -4.16 -13.77
N LEU A 261 3.52 -4.87 -14.21
CA LEU A 261 4.90 -4.47 -14.13
C LEU A 261 5.57 -4.59 -15.50
N LYS A 262 6.33 -3.56 -15.89
CA LYS A 262 7.28 -3.60 -16.99
C LYS A 262 8.67 -3.36 -16.41
N THR A 263 9.56 -4.31 -16.65
CA THR A 263 11.00 -4.21 -16.37
C THR A 263 11.72 -4.56 -17.66
N ASN A 264 12.82 -3.94 -17.91
CA ASN A 264 13.70 -4.27 -19.04
C ASN A 264 14.13 -5.73 -18.97
#